data_4b0879c87d730349683973ed818b502f
#
_entry.id   4b0879c87d730349683973ed818b502f
#
_cell.length_a   1.000
_cell.length_b   1.000
_cell.length_c   1.000
_cell.angle_alpha   90.00
_cell.angle_beta   90.00
_cell.angle_gamma   90.00
#
_symmetry.space_group_name_H-M   'P 1'
#
loop_
_entity.id
_entity.type
_entity.pdbx_description
1 polymer ?
#
loop_
_entity_poly.entity_id
_entity_poly.type
_entity_poly.pdbx_seq_one_letter_code
_entity_poly.pdbx_strand_id
1 'polypeptide(L)'
;EAGESAVIVTLLPDWGEHYLTKVYDDDWMRENEFMKRAHPSVHDLVAGKDRDLPGLITVQPTTPVRVALATLTSHNVSQLPVLLEGDCVGSLTDGELMSSVIEDPELLDRPVESIMDTPFPVVDSHTDAEAAAPLLTRKNSAVLVRDEGEINGILTRYDLIRNLTGSIG
;
A
#
# COMPACT_ATOMS: atom_id res chain seq x y z
N GLU A 1 -24.14 2.28 -16.53
CA GLU A 1 -25.62 2.43 -16.35
C GLU A 1 -26.10 3.35 -17.46
N ALA A 2 -27.05 2.89 -18.26
CA ALA A 2 -27.62 3.66 -19.33
C ALA A 2 -28.38 4.83 -18.72
N GLY A 3 -27.81 6.03 -18.85
CA GLY A 3 -28.29 7.23 -18.23
C GLY A 3 -29.64 7.68 -18.75
N GLU A 4 -30.36 8.32 -17.88
CA GLU A 4 -31.50 9.13 -18.23
C GLU A 4 -31.11 10.16 -19.30
N SER A 5 -31.97 10.34 -20.30
CA SER A 5 -31.74 11.36 -21.33
C SER A 5 -31.84 12.74 -20.70
N ALA A 6 -30.73 13.43 -20.59
CA ALA A 6 -30.67 14.78 -20.09
C ALA A 6 -30.55 15.77 -21.25
N VAL A 7 -31.32 16.87 -21.23
CA VAL A 7 -31.17 18.01 -22.13
C VAL A 7 -30.30 19.03 -21.41
N ILE A 8 -29.11 19.27 -21.93
CA ILE A 8 -28.24 20.31 -21.41
C ILE A 8 -28.34 21.53 -22.31
N VAL A 9 -28.79 22.64 -21.74
CA VAL A 9 -28.82 23.94 -22.42
C VAL A 9 -27.71 24.79 -21.81
N THR A 10 -26.74 25.19 -22.64
CA THR A 10 -25.68 26.12 -22.24
C THR A 10 -25.77 27.41 -23.00
N LEU A 11 -25.67 28.54 -22.29
CA LEU A 11 -25.53 29.86 -22.87
C LEU A 11 -24.05 30.19 -22.93
N LEU A 12 -23.52 30.39 -24.14
CA LEU A 12 -22.17 30.90 -24.36
C LEU A 12 -22.28 32.41 -24.65
N PRO A 13 -22.15 33.27 -23.63
CA PRO A 13 -22.32 34.73 -23.80
C PRO A 13 -21.11 35.38 -24.46
N ASP A 14 -20.03 34.62 -24.68
CA ASP A 14 -18.76 35.15 -25.18
C ASP A 14 -18.10 34.16 -26.18
N TRP A 15 -17.19 34.66 -26.98
CA TRP A 15 -16.33 33.84 -27.85
C TRP A 15 -15.37 33.05 -26.97
N GLY A 16 -15.49 31.72 -26.97
CA GLY A 16 -14.80 30.81 -26.05
C GLY A 16 -13.25 30.91 -26.03
N GLU A 17 -12.64 31.77 -26.82
CA GLU A 17 -11.16 31.94 -26.86
C GLU A 17 -10.56 32.33 -25.51
N HIS A 18 -11.30 33.11 -24.68
CA HIS A 18 -10.80 33.54 -23.37
C HIS A 18 -10.78 32.41 -22.32
N TYR A 19 -11.48 31.32 -22.58
CA TYR A 19 -11.57 30.18 -21.66
C TYR A 19 -10.69 29.01 -22.09
N LEU A 20 -10.22 28.98 -23.35
CA LEU A 20 -9.41 27.89 -23.87
C LEU A 20 -8.13 27.66 -23.05
N THR A 21 -7.45 28.73 -22.67
CA THR A 21 -6.22 28.65 -21.86
C THR A 21 -6.47 28.10 -20.44
N LYS A 22 -7.70 28.24 -19.92
CA LYS A 22 -8.06 27.74 -18.57
C LYS A 22 -8.61 26.34 -18.60
N VAL A 23 -9.41 25.99 -19.62
CA VAL A 23 -10.01 24.65 -19.77
C VAL A 23 -8.96 23.60 -20.15
N TYR A 24 -7.89 24.01 -20.82
CA TYR A 24 -6.75 23.13 -21.14
C TYR A 24 -5.58 23.24 -20.15
N ASP A 25 -5.73 24.02 -19.08
CA ASP A 25 -4.77 24.10 -17.98
C ASP A 25 -5.23 23.17 -16.87
N ASP A 26 -4.59 22.01 -16.80
CA ASP A 26 -4.90 20.98 -15.80
C ASP A 26 -4.72 21.49 -14.37
N ASP A 27 -3.76 22.39 -14.12
CA ASP A 27 -3.52 22.94 -12.78
C ASP A 27 -4.65 23.89 -12.39
N TRP A 28 -5.10 24.76 -13.31
CA TRP A 28 -6.25 25.60 -13.07
C TRP A 28 -7.54 24.80 -12.86
N MET A 29 -7.72 23.72 -13.61
CA MET A 29 -8.87 22.82 -13.46
C MET A 29 -8.88 22.11 -12.11
N ARG A 30 -7.68 21.74 -11.60
CA ARG A 30 -7.52 21.12 -10.27
C ARG A 30 -7.73 22.14 -9.14
N GLU A 31 -7.18 23.35 -9.25
CA GLU A 31 -7.35 24.42 -8.27
C GLU A 31 -8.82 24.85 -8.09
N ASN A 32 -9.62 24.77 -9.17
CA ASN A 32 -11.02 25.11 -9.13
C ASN A 32 -11.97 23.90 -8.95
N GLU A 33 -11.43 22.74 -8.55
CA GLU A 33 -12.17 21.50 -8.29
C GLU A 33 -12.95 20.93 -9.48
N PHE A 34 -12.65 21.37 -10.71
CA PHE A 34 -13.26 20.86 -11.94
C PHE A 34 -12.64 19.53 -12.38
N MET A 35 -11.40 19.25 -11.97
CA MET A 35 -10.77 17.95 -12.10
C MET A 35 -10.45 17.43 -10.71
N LYS A 36 -10.90 16.23 -10.39
CA LYS A 36 -10.40 15.52 -9.21
C LYS A 36 -8.89 15.35 -9.38
N ARG A 37 -8.11 15.60 -8.32
CA ARG A 37 -6.71 15.14 -8.30
C ARG A 37 -6.78 13.65 -8.53
N ALA A 38 -6.10 13.17 -9.55
CA ALA A 38 -5.86 11.75 -9.70
C ALA A 38 -4.92 11.36 -8.57
N HIS A 39 -5.48 10.96 -7.41
CA HIS A 39 -4.68 10.37 -6.35
C HIS A 39 -4.18 9.03 -6.90
N PRO A 40 -2.88 8.74 -6.76
CA PRO A 40 -2.37 7.44 -7.17
C PRO A 40 -3.15 6.35 -6.44
N SER A 41 -3.49 5.29 -7.15
CA SER A 41 -4.03 4.09 -6.52
C SER A 41 -2.93 3.37 -5.72
N VAL A 42 -3.32 2.50 -4.81
CA VAL A 42 -2.37 1.63 -4.10
C VAL A 42 -1.57 0.79 -5.10
N HIS A 43 -2.19 0.37 -6.20
CA HIS A 43 -1.51 -0.30 -7.31
C HIS A 43 -0.36 0.53 -7.89
N ASP A 44 -0.60 1.81 -8.17
CA ASP A 44 0.42 2.70 -8.74
C ASP A 44 1.62 2.86 -7.79
N LEU A 45 1.35 2.94 -6.48
CA LEU A 45 2.40 3.03 -5.45
C LEU A 45 3.23 1.75 -5.37
N VAL A 46 2.60 0.59 -5.45
CA VAL A 46 3.29 -0.71 -5.40
C VAL A 46 4.03 -0.99 -6.70
N ALA A 47 3.44 -0.69 -7.86
CA ALA A 47 4.06 -0.85 -9.17
C ALA A 47 5.26 0.10 -9.39
N GLY A 48 5.24 1.28 -8.75
CA GLY A 48 6.34 2.26 -8.78
C GLY A 48 7.53 1.90 -7.88
N LYS A 49 7.49 0.77 -7.16
CA LYS A 49 8.65 0.28 -6.40
C LYS A 49 9.76 -0.13 -7.36
N ASP A 50 11.01 0.10 -6.92
CA ASP A 50 12.17 -0.34 -7.70
C ASP A 50 12.08 -1.84 -7.96
N ARG A 51 12.29 -2.25 -9.21
CA ARG A 51 12.26 -3.65 -9.65
C ARG A 51 13.32 -4.53 -8.96
N ASP A 52 14.30 -3.90 -8.33
CA ASP A 52 15.34 -4.59 -7.55
C ASP A 52 14.88 -4.95 -6.13
N LEU A 53 13.71 -4.45 -5.68
CA LEU A 53 13.11 -4.89 -4.42
C LEU A 53 12.38 -6.22 -4.67
N PRO A 54 12.60 -7.21 -3.80
CA PRO A 54 11.86 -8.46 -3.90
C PRO A 54 10.35 -8.15 -3.81
N GLY A 55 9.57 -8.88 -4.58
CA GLY A 55 8.11 -8.87 -4.45
C GLY A 55 7.68 -9.17 -3.01
N LEU A 56 6.41 -9.39 -2.79
CA LEU A 56 5.89 -9.72 -1.46
C LEU A 56 6.62 -10.94 -0.88
N ILE A 57 7.37 -10.74 0.20
CA ILE A 57 8.06 -11.81 0.94
C ILE A 57 7.17 -12.19 2.12
N THR A 58 6.89 -13.47 2.26
CA THR A 58 5.98 -14.00 3.27
C THR A 58 6.55 -15.25 3.93
N VAL A 59 5.98 -15.62 5.06
CA VAL A 59 6.24 -16.89 5.74
C VAL A 59 4.92 -17.58 6.07
N GLN A 60 4.98 -18.87 6.38
CA GLN A 60 3.83 -19.64 6.85
C GLN A 60 3.79 -19.69 8.39
N PRO A 61 2.63 -19.91 9.03
CA PRO A 61 2.52 -20.06 10.48
C PRO A 61 3.45 -21.10 11.06
N THR A 62 3.67 -22.20 10.34
CA THR A 62 4.52 -23.33 10.73
C THR A 62 6.02 -23.11 10.50
N THR A 63 6.39 -22.00 9.86
CA THR A 63 7.81 -21.66 9.60
C THR A 63 8.55 -21.46 10.94
N PRO A 64 9.74 -22.06 11.14
CA PRO A 64 10.53 -21.79 12.34
C PRO A 64 10.96 -20.32 12.42
N VAL A 65 10.96 -19.75 13.62
CA VAL A 65 11.34 -18.35 13.87
C VAL A 65 12.74 -18.01 13.33
N ARG A 66 13.70 -18.92 13.44
CA ARG A 66 15.04 -18.75 12.88
C ARG A 66 15.02 -18.51 11.36
N VAL A 67 14.10 -19.16 10.65
CA VAL A 67 13.96 -19.00 9.19
C VAL A 67 13.34 -17.64 8.88
N ALA A 68 12.36 -17.20 9.66
CA ALA A 68 11.77 -15.87 9.51
C ALA A 68 12.82 -14.77 9.73
N LEU A 69 13.67 -14.88 10.77
CA LEU A 69 14.80 -13.97 11.02
C LEU A 69 15.79 -13.95 9.86
N ALA A 70 16.17 -15.13 9.34
CA ALA A 70 17.05 -15.23 8.19
C ALA A 70 16.43 -14.59 6.95
N THR A 71 15.13 -14.75 6.75
CA THR A 71 14.38 -14.15 5.64
C THR A 71 14.37 -12.63 5.73
N LEU A 72 14.07 -12.03 6.90
CA LEU A 72 14.14 -10.59 7.13
C LEU A 72 15.53 -10.05 6.75
N THR A 73 16.58 -10.69 7.27
CA THR A 73 17.96 -10.24 7.08
C THR A 73 18.43 -10.41 5.62
N SER A 74 18.17 -11.56 4.98
CA SER A 74 18.65 -11.85 3.64
C SER A 74 17.98 -10.99 2.56
N HIS A 75 16.73 -10.58 2.77
CA HIS A 75 15.99 -9.73 1.86
C HIS A 75 15.99 -8.25 2.26
N ASN A 76 16.66 -7.92 3.37
CA ASN A 76 16.72 -6.56 3.91
C ASN A 76 15.32 -5.93 4.07
N VAL A 77 14.38 -6.69 4.61
CA VAL A 77 13.01 -6.23 4.90
C VAL A 77 12.78 -6.21 6.41
N SER A 78 11.94 -5.28 6.87
CA SER A 78 11.65 -5.10 8.30
C SER A 78 10.32 -5.73 8.73
N GLN A 79 9.59 -6.32 7.79
CA GLN A 79 8.25 -6.86 8.04
C GLN A 79 8.03 -8.11 7.20
N LEU A 80 7.39 -9.10 7.81
CA LEU A 80 6.98 -10.34 7.14
C LEU A 80 5.50 -10.61 7.44
N PRO A 81 4.64 -10.57 6.43
CA PRO A 81 3.31 -11.13 6.53
C PRO A 81 3.36 -12.64 6.71
N VAL A 82 2.51 -13.15 7.58
CA VAL A 82 2.31 -14.60 7.76
C VAL A 82 1.06 -14.98 6.98
N LEU A 83 1.23 -15.77 5.92
CA LEU A 83 0.13 -16.20 5.06
C LEU A 83 -0.21 -17.68 5.28
N LEU A 84 -1.50 -17.96 5.30
CA LEU A 84 -2.06 -19.31 5.26
C LEU A 84 -3.14 -19.37 4.19
N GLU A 85 -2.99 -20.29 3.22
CA GLU A 85 -3.94 -20.48 2.12
C GLU A 85 -4.30 -19.19 1.35
N GLY A 86 -3.35 -18.25 1.25
CA GLY A 86 -3.54 -16.98 0.55
C GLY A 86 -4.06 -15.83 1.41
N ASP A 87 -4.47 -16.08 2.65
CA ASP A 87 -4.91 -15.04 3.59
C ASP A 87 -3.84 -14.68 4.61
N CYS A 88 -3.80 -13.41 5.00
CA CYS A 88 -2.91 -12.93 6.05
C CYS A 88 -3.49 -13.31 7.42
N VAL A 89 -2.77 -14.18 8.15
CA VAL A 89 -3.18 -14.66 9.47
C VAL A 89 -2.37 -14.08 10.62
N GLY A 90 -1.26 -13.41 10.30
CA GLY A 90 -0.39 -12.77 11.29
C GLY A 90 0.64 -11.87 10.66
N SER A 91 1.44 -11.22 11.49
CA SER A 91 2.54 -10.36 11.08
C SER A 91 3.75 -10.53 11.99
N LEU A 92 4.92 -10.26 11.45
CA LEU A 92 6.19 -10.19 12.18
C LEU A 92 6.90 -8.91 11.80
N THR A 93 7.51 -8.26 12.79
CA THR A 93 8.46 -7.17 12.57
C THR A 93 9.84 -7.57 13.09
N ASP A 94 10.89 -7.02 12.48
CA ASP A 94 12.28 -7.29 12.89
C ASP A 94 12.53 -6.93 14.36
N GLY A 95 12.01 -5.77 14.81
CA GLY A 95 12.18 -5.29 16.18
C GLY A 95 11.52 -6.19 17.21
N GLU A 96 10.28 -6.62 16.99
CA GLU A 96 9.55 -7.50 17.90
C GLU A 96 10.17 -8.90 17.94
N LEU A 97 10.52 -9.43 16.76
CA LEU A 97 11.14 -10.74 16.65
C LEU A 97 12.50 -10.78 17.37
N MET A 98 13.34 -9.75 17.16
CA MET A 98 14.63 -9.64 17.84
C MET A 98 14.47 -9.52 19.36
N SER A 99 13.53 -8.70 19.83
CA SER A 99 13.26 -8.56 21.27
C SER A 99 12.84 -9.89 21.90
N SER A 100 11.89 -10.60 21.27
CA SER A 100 11.40 -11.88 21.75
C SER A 100 12.50 -12.95 21.79
N VAL A 101 13.36 -13.02 20.78
CA VAL A 101 14.45 -14.00 20.72
C VAL A 101 15.57 -13.68 21.72
N ILE A 102 15.82 -12.39 22.01
CA ILE A 102 16.79 -12.00 23.04
C ILE A 102 16.27 -12.40 24.44
N GLU A 103 14.97 -12.26 24.69
CA GLU A 103 14.36 -12.66 25.96
C GLU A 103 14.27 -14.18 26.13
N ASP A 104 13.93 -14.90 25.06
CA ASP A 104 13.81 -16.36 25.05
C ASP A 104 14.43 -16.96 23.78
N PRO A 105 15.71 -17.33 23.80
CA PRO A 105 16.39 -17.93 22.65
C PRO A 105 15.79 -19.28 22.19
N GLU A 106 15.01 -19.98 23.02
CA GLU A 106 14.35 -21.23 22.62
C GLU A 106 13.24 -20.99 21.57
N LEU A 107 12.76 -19.74 21.43
CA LEU A 107 11.79 -19.36 20.42
C LEU A 107 12.32 -19.60 18.98
N LEU A 108 13.62 -19.61 18.76
CA LEU A 108 14.21 -19.82 17.43
C LEU A 108 13.75 -21.11 16.76
N ASP A 109 13.48 -22.15 17.53
CA ASP A 109 13.03 -23.45 17.01
C ASP A 109 11.51 -23.62 17.00
N ARG A 110 10.77 -22.65 17.56
CA ARG A 110 9.33 -22.66 17.57
C ARG A 110 8.75 -22.15 16.25
N PRO A 111 7.49 -22.55 15.92
CA PRO A 111 6.81 -22.02 14.74
C PRO A 111 6.42 -20.55 14.96
N VAL A 112 6.39 -19.80 13.85
CA VAL A 112 6.04 -18.38 13.81
C VAL A 112 4.69 -18.08 14.45
N GLU A 113 3.72 -18.98 14.34
CA GLU A 113 2.39 -18.83 14.97
C GLU A 113 2.42 -18.63 16.49
N SER A 114 3.49 -19.04 17.15
CA SER A 114 3.65 -18.89 18.61
C SER A 114 4.01 -17.47 19.04
N ILE A 115 4.47 -16.61 18.10
CA ILE A 115 4.98 -15.26 18.39
C ILE A 115 4.49 -14.19 17.43
N MET A 116 3.74 -14.56 16.38
CA MET A 116 3.22 -13.58 15.41
C MET A 116 2.19 -12.66 16.09
N ASP A 117 2.17 -11.41 15.66
CA ASP A 117 1.16 -10.43 16.05
C ASP A 117 -0.05 -10.48 15.08
N THR A 118 -1.00 -9.60 15.32
CA THR A 118 -2.22 -9.48 14.51
C THR A 118 -1.88 -9.28 13.03
N PRO A 119 -2.70 -9.80 12.09
CA PRO A 119 -2.45 -9.68 10.68
C PRO A 119 -2.41 -8.21 10.24
N PHE A 120 -1.61 -7.92 9.22
CA PHE A 120 -1.66 -6.63 8.55
C PHE A 120 -3.02 -6.41 7.88
N PRO A 121 -3.54 -5.18 7.86
CA PRO A 121 -4.74 -4.87 7.09
C PRO A 121 -4.50 -5.12 5.60
N VAL A 122 -5.55 -5.56 4.91
CA VAL A 122 -5.53 -5.84 3.47
C VAL A 122 -6.43 -4.83 2.77
N VAL A 123 -5.97 -4.25 1.67
CA VAL A 123 -6.74 -3.35 0.81
C VAL A 123 -6.74 -3.87 -0.63
N ASP A 124 -7.73 -3.47 -1.40
CA ASP A 124 -7.77 -3.73 -2.84
C ASP A 124 -6.76 -2.84 -3.58
N SER A 125 -6.17 -3.36 -4.66
CA SER A 125 -5.18 -2.66 -5.49
C SER A 125 -5.71 -1.34 -6.06
N HIS A 126 -7.01 -1.23 -6.32
CA HIS A 126 -7.68 -0.05 -6.85
C HIS A 126 -8.06 0.99 -5.77
N THR A 127 -7.77 0.71 -4.51
CA THR A 127 -8.01 1.66 -3.40
C THR A 127 -7.16 2.91 -3.60
N ASP A 128 -7.73 4.09 -3.35
CA ASP A 128 -6.98 5.34 -3.34
C ASP A 128 -5.90 5.31 -2.25
N ALA A 129 -4.70 5.75 -2.55
CA ALA A 129 -3.59 5.80 -1.60
C ALA A 129 -3.92 6.62 -0.34
N GLU A 130 -4.70 7.69 -0.48
CA GLU A 130 -5.17 8.50 0.67
C GLU A 130 -6.09 7.71 1.60
N ALA A 131 -6.92 6.82 1.04
CA ALA A 131 -7.79 5.95 1.85
C ALA A 131 -7.00 4.84 2.57
N ALA A 132 -5.87 4.40 2.01
CA ALA A 132 -4.98 3.42 2.63
C ALA A 132 -4.07 4.04 3.71
N ALA A 133 -3.72 5.32 3.60
CA ALA A 133 -2.80 6.00 4.51
C ALA A 133 -3.19 5.93 6.00
N PRO A 134 -4.46 6.10 6.41
CA PRO A 134 -4.87 5.98 7.83
C PRO A 134 -4.67 4.58 8.42
N LEU A 135 -4.57 3.54 7.60
CA LEU A 135 -4.32 2.17 8.04
C LEU A 135 -2.86 1.96 8.48
N LEU A 136 -1.94 2.80 7.97
CA LEU A 136 -0.52 2.78 8.33
C LEU A 136 -0.30 3.56 9.64
N THR A 137 -0.54 2.89 10.75
CA THR A 137 -0.39 3.43 12.11
C THR A 137 0.95 3.01 12.72
N ARG A 138 1.22 3.44 13.96
CA ARG A 138 2.39 2.92 14.70
C ARG A 138 2.30 1.42 14.97
N LYS A 139 1.07 0.90 15.10
CA LYS A 139 0.81 -0.53 15.30
C LYS A 139 0.88 -1.31 13.98
N ASN A 140 0.34 -0.74 12.91
CA ASN A 140 0.34 -1.36 11.59
C ASN A 140 1.38 -0.65 10.72
N SER A 141 2.59 -1.20 10.64
CA SER A 141 3.70 -0.64 9.87
C SER A 141 3.56 -0.87 8.36
N ALA A 142 2.68 -1.78 7.95
CA ALA A 142 2.41 -2.15 6.57
C ALA A 142 0.92 -2.43 6.32
N VAL A 143 0.53 -2.33 5.06
CA VAL A 143 -0.78 -2.73 4.53
C VAL A 143 -0.51 -3.67 3.36
N LEU A 144 -1.21 -4.79 3.31
CA LEU A 144 -1.12 -5.74 2.20
C LEU A 144 -2.07 -5.34 1.08
N VAL A 145 -1.66 -5.63 -0.14
CA VAL A 145 -2.41 -5.29 -1.34
C VAL A 145 -2.92 -6.56 -2.00
N ARG A 146 -4.24 -6.63 -2.16
CA ARG A 146 -4.92 -7.71 -2.88
C ARG A 146 -5.25 -7.25 -4.28
N ASP A 147 -4.85 -8.04 -5.26
CA ASP A 147 -5.13 -7.82 -6.66
C ASP A 147 -5.65 -9.13 -7.27
N GLU A 148 -6.75 -9.05 -8.03
CA GLU A 148 -7.41 -10.23 -8.63
C GLU A 148 -7.66 -11.39 -7.64
N GLY A 149 -7.88 -11.08 -6.36
CA GLY A 149 -8.16 -12.05 -5.31
C GLY A 149 -6.93 -12.58 -4.55
N GLU A 150 -5.72 -12.30 -5.02
CA GLU A 150 -4.47 -12.73 -4.39
C GLU A 150 -3.75 -11.57 -3.70
N ILE A 151 -3.13 -11.84 -2.56
CA ILE A 151 -2.26 -10.88 -1.88
C ILE A 151 -0.89 -10.92 -2.56
N ASN A 152 -0.57 -9.88 -3.33
CA ASN A 152 0.64 -9.81 -4.17
C ASN A 152 1.51 -8.59 -3.88
N GLY A 153 1.08 -7.68 -2.99
CA GLY A 153 1.81 -6.45 -2.69
C GLY A 153 1.80 -6.10 -1.21
N ILE A 154 2.73 -5.25 -0.84
CA ILE A 154 2.84 -4.65 0.48
C ILE A 154 3.14 -3.16 0.33
N LEU A 155 2.39 -2.32 1.04
CA LEU A 155 2.57 -0.87 1.11
C LEU A 155 3.03 -0.51 2.52
N THR A 156 4.13 0.23 2.62
CA THR A 156 4.69 0.70 3.89
C THR A 156 4.60 2.22 4.00
N ARG A 157 4.83 2.78 5.19
CA ARG A 157 4.95 4.23 5.37
C ARG A 157 6.04 4.84 4.50
N TYR A 158 7.13 4.13 4.31
CA TYR A 158 8.24 4.60 3.47
C TYR A 158 7.78 4.82 2.03
N ASP A 159 6.98 3.91 1.50
CA ASP A 159 6.45 4.01 0.14
C ASP A 159 5.55 5.26 -0.02
N LEU A 160 4.70 5.56 0.98
CA LEU A 160 3.88 6.78 0.97
C LEU A 160 4.74 8.04 1.03
N ILE A 161 5.71 8.10 1.95
CA ILE A 161 6.59 9.27 2.10
C ILE A 161 7.37 9.51 0.81
N ARG A 162 7.93 8.46 0.22
CA ARG A 162 8.69 8.54 -1.04
C ARG A 162 7.85 9.11 -2.18
N ASN A 163 6.59 8.69 -2.28
CA ASN A 163 5.67 9.22 -3.30
C ASN A 163 5.31 10.69 -3.05
N LEU A 164 5.05 11.07 -1.80
CA LEU A 164 4.75 12.45 -1.44
C LEU A 164 5.96 13.38 -1.68
N THR A 165 7.19 12.91 -1.46
CA THR A 165 8.40 13.69 -1.67
C THR A 165 8.89 13.67 -3.12
N GLY A 166 8.62 12.61 -3.88
CA GLY A 166 8.95 12.50 -5.30
C GLY A 166 8.06 13.36 -6.21
N SER A 167 6.91 13.83 -5.72
CA SER A 167 6.01 14.76 -6.43
C SER A 167 6.41 16.23 -6.29
N ILE A 168 7.52 16.55 -5.60
CA ILE A 168 8.02 17.91 -5.36
C ILE A 168 9.26 18.23 -6.25
N GLY A 169 9.48 17.46 -7.29
CA GLY A 169 10.58 17.65 -8.24
C GLY A 169 10.15 18.12 -9.62
#